data_802cb5ec2d9b56faa474980de8577e31
#
_entry.id   802cb5ec2d9b56faa474980de8577e31
#
_cell.length_a   1.000
_cell.length_b   1.000
_cell.length_c   1.000
_cell.angle_alpha   90.00
_cell.angle_beta   90.00
_cell.angle_gamma   90.00
#
_symmetry.space_group_name_H-M   'P 1'
#
loop_
_entity.id
_entity.type
_entity.pdbx_description
1 polymer ?
#
loop_
_entity_poly.entity_id
_entity_poly.type
_entity_poly.pdbx_seq_one_letter_code
_entity_poly.pdbx_strand_id
1 'polypeptide(L)'
;MINICSKEDTLKKLEILSDAAKYDVACTSSGVDRKGKEGKLGNSVASGICHTFSSDGRCISLLKILMTNHCIFDCKYCINRKSNDIRRACFTPREICELTVEFYKRNYIEGLFLSSGIINSPNFTMERICETLSLLRNEYMFNGYVHVKAIPGSSDELLLQAGSLADRMSAVSYTHLTLPRGLGDVYKRQIEFPTESSLKKYAPNKSFNLISNPMKKIKDSIAMNRLSIGESPKLPRSNINKYIPGSIFNDVAQIEGDNTLKSSLITKQANIRPFVPSGQSTQMIIGAGDDSDYTILMTAQNLYKDFDLKRVFYSAYIPVNEDSSLPNPGTAVPLLREHRLYQADWLIRFYGFNARELLSKEEPDFNTYIDPKCNWAVKHLEYFPVEVQTADISRLLRVPGIGPKAAKRIVSSRRHSLLDFNSLAKMGVVLKRAHYFLTCNGKMMYKTLLDEKYITNR
;
A
#
# COMPACT_ATOMS: atom_id res chain seq x y z
N MET A 1 16.78 34.79 -1.20
CA MET A 1 16.21 33.50 -1.68
C MET A 1 17.29 32.77 -2.46
N ILE A 2 17.78 31.65 -1.95
CA ILE A 2 18.77 30.83 -2.66
C ILE A 2 18.02 30.19 -3.81
N ASN A 3 18.48 30.42 -5.04
CA ASN A 3 17.90 29.80 -6.25
C ASN A 3 18.34 28.33 -6.29
N ILE A 4 17.61 27.45 -5.59
CA ILE A 4 17.96 26.03 -5.37
C ILE A 4 17.80 25.20 -6.66
N CYS A 5 17.02 25.68 -7.63
CA CYS A 5 16.87 25.03 -8.92
C CYS A 5 17.96 25.50 -9.89
N SER A 6 18.97 24.65 -10.11
CA SER A 6 20.04 24.94 -11.09
C SER A 6 19.49 24.95 -12.52
N LYS A 7 20.19 25.65 -13.43
CA LYS A 7 19.91 25.62 -14.87
C LYS A 7 20.41 24.33 -15.56
N GLU A 8 20.49 23.22 -14.83
CA GLU A 8 20.88 21.95 -15.43
C GLU A 8 19.85 21.49 -16.46
N ASP A 9 20.33 20.80 -17.48
CA ASP A 9 19.49 20.19 -18.49
C ASP A 9 18.45 19.25 -17.84
N THR A 10 17.20 19.36 -18.23
CA THR A 10 16.07 18.57 -17.72
C THR A 10 16.34 17.07 -17.75
N LEU A 11 17.09 16.56 -18.73
CA LEU A 11 17.45 15.15 -18.83
C LEU A 11 18.43 14.72 -17.72
N LYS A 12 19.41 15.58 -17.37
CA LYS A 12 20.31 15.30 -16.24
C LYS A 12 19.59 15.32 -14.91
N LYS A 13 18.66 16.27 -14.72
CA LYS A 13 17.78 16.30 -13.54
C LYS A 13 16.93 15.03 -13.46
N LEU A 14 16.38 14.55 -14.58
CA LEU A 14 15.60 13.33 -14.64
C LEU A 14 16.42 12.12 -14.23
N GLU A 15 17.65 11.98 -14.69
CA GLU A 15 18.55 10.91 -14.28
C GLU A 15 18.77 10.89 -12.76
N ILE A 16 19.13 12.03 -12.17
CA ILE A 16 19.39 12.16 -10.72
C ILE A 16 18.12 11.88 -9.91
N LEU A 17 17.00 12.47 -10.28
CA LEU A 17 15.78 12.44 -9.48
C LEU A 17 14.95 11.17 -9.67
N SER A 18 15.03 10.50 -10.82
CA SER A 18 14.45 9.18 -11.00
C SER A 18 15.27 8.10 -10.30
N ASP A 19 16.60 8.24 -10.28
CA ASP A 19 17.47 7.35 -9.53
C ASP A 19 17.24 7.47 -8.01
N ALA A 20 17.17 8.68 -7.50
CA ALA A 20 16.80 8.95 -6.11
C ALA A 20 15.38 8.42 -5.75
N ALA A 21 14.46 8.41 -6.70
CA ALA A 21 13.10 7.89 -6.52
C ALA A 21 13.02 6.35 -6.41
N LYS A 22 14.04 5.60 -6.79
CA LYS A 22 14.10 4.13 -6.60
C LYS A 22 13.98 3.73 -5.13
N TYR A 23 14.57 4.51 -4.25
CA TYR A 23 14.58 4.27 -2.80
C TYR A 23 13.29 4.70 -2.11
N ASP A 24 12.39 5.35 -2.83
CA ASP A 24 11.05 5.71 -2.37
C ASP A 24 10.04 4.67 -2.86
N VAL A 25 9.99 3.53 -2.18
CA VAL A 25 9.29 2.33 -2.65
C VAL A 25 7.83 2.38 -2.30
N ALA A 26 7.01 2.81 -3.24
CA ALA A 26 5.56 2.58 -3.20
C ALA A 26 5.06 1.84 -4.46
N CYS A 27 5.96 1.26 -5.26
CA CYS A 27 5.62 0.57 -6.50
C CYS A 27 6.62 -0.54 -6.82
N THR A 28 6.14 -1.62 -7.39
CA THR A 28 6.98 -2.65 -8.02
C THR A 28 7.53 -2.10 -9.34
N SER A 29 8.78 -1.64 -9.35
CA SER A 29 9.51 -1.42 -10.59
C SER A 29 9.91 -2.78 -11.18
N SER A 30 10.01 -2.89 -12.50
CA SER A 30 10.40 -4.13 -13.17
C SER A 30 11.84 -4.58 -12.85
N GLY A 31 12.67 -3.69 -12.28
CA GLY A 31 14.06 -3.97 -11.88
C GLY A 31 14.99 -4.37 -13.03
N VAL A 32 14.52 -4.31 -14.28
CA VAL A 32 15.29 -4.76 -15.44
C VAL A 32 16.05 -3.59 -16.04
N ASP A 33 17.37 -3.63 -15.96
CA ASP A 33 18.28 -2.72 -16.65
C ASP A 33 19.03 -3.49 -17.74
N ARG A 34 18.85 -3.11 -19.01
CA ARG A 34 19.54 -3.69 -20.14
C ARG A 34 19.97 -2.59 -21.11
N LYS A 35 21.25 -2.46 -21.32
CA LYS A 35 21.80 -1.57 -22.35
C LYS A 35 21.48 -2.13 -23.75
N GLY A 36 21.22 -1.21 -24.67
CA GLY A 36 21.10 -1.56 -26.09
C GLY A 36 22.34 -2.33 -26.58
N LYS A 37 22.13 -3.36 -27.39
CA LYS A 37 23.19 -4.12 -28.07
C LYS A 37 23.06 -3.91 -29.56
N GLU A 38 24.21 -3.80 -30.23
CA GLU A 38 24.28 -3.70 -31.68
C GLU A 38 23.53 -4.87 -32.35
N GLY A 39 22.71 -4.59 -33.33
CA GLY A 39 21.86 -5.58 -34.01
C GLY A 39 20.59 -6.00 -33.25
N LYS A 40 20.25 -5.38 -32.07
CA LYS A 40 19.01 -5.62 -31.33
C LYS A 40 18.26 -4.33 -31.09
N LEU A 41 16.93 -4.36 -31.24
CA LEU A 41 16.05 -3.22 -30.97
C LEU A 41 15.74 -3.13 -29.48
N GLY A 42 15.88 -1.92 -28.92
CA GLY A 42 15.43 -1.55 -27.58
C GLY A 42 16.48 -1.65 -26.49
N ASN A 43 16.30 -0.80 -25.47
CA ASN A 43 16.97 -0.84 -24.19
C ASN A 43 15.89 -0.87 -23.09
N SER A 44 16.27 -1.28 -21.90
CA SER A 44 15.40 -1.22 -20.71
C SER A 44 16.13 -0.50 -19.61
N VAL A 45 15.56 0.58 -19.12
CA VAL A 45 16.09 1.33 -17.96
C VAL A 45 15.22 1.05 -16.76
N ALA A 46 15.84 0.67 -15.65
CA ALA A 46 15.14 0.28 -14.42
C ALA A 46 14.51 1.45 -13.65
N SER A 47 14.70 2.69 -14.08
CA SER A 47 14.30 3.90 -13.36
C SER A 47 13.18 4.68 -14.07
N GLY A 48 12.39 5.40 -13.27
CA GLY A 48 11.46 6.42 -13.73
C GLY A 48 10.03 5.96 -14.03
N ILE A 49 9.79 4.68 -14.30
CA ILE A 49 8.43 4.17 -14.55
C ILE A 49 8.07 3.13 -13.48
N CYS A 50 6.95 3.36 -12.81
CA CYS A 50 6.38 2.42 -11.87
C CYS A 50 4.99 1.95 -12.32
N HIS A 51 4.58 0.81 -11.79
CA HIS A 51 3.28 0.23 -12.10
C HIS A 51 2.38 0.22 -10.87
N THR A 52 1.13 0.64 -11.05
CA THR A 52 0.08 0.51 -10.04
C THR A 52 -1.13 -0.17 -10.66
N PHE A 53 -2.02 -0.71 -9.82
CA PHE A 53 -3.26 -1.30 -10.29
C PHE A 53 -4.42 -0.36 -10.01
N SER A 54 -5.25 -0.13 -11.03
CA SER A 54 -6.51 0.58 -10.88
C SER A 54 -7.55 -0.30 -10.18
N SER A 55 -8.70 0.29 -9.83
CA SER A 55 -9.79 -0.43 -9.15
C SER A 55 -10.41 -1.54 -9.99
N ASP A 56 -10.27 -1.47 -11.32
CA ASP A 56 -10.72 -2.48 -12.30
C ASP A 56 -9.67 -3.58 -12.58
N GLY A 57 -8.50 -3.51 -11.91
CA GLY A 57 -7.43 -4.49 -12.03
C GLY A 57 -6.43 -4.25 -13.17
N ARG A 58 -6.58 -3.17 -13.94
CA ARG A 58 -5.59 -2.81 -14.97
C ARG A 58 -4.30 -2.33 -14.34
N CYS A 59 -3.17 -2.68 -14.97
CA CYS A 59 -1.86 -2.15 -14.63
C CYS A 59 -1.70 -0.77 -15.28
N ILE A 60 -1.39 0.24 -14.47
CA ILE A 60 -1.18 1.63 -14.89
C ILE A 60 0.30 1.93 -14.76
N SER A 61 0.93 2.40 -15.84
CA SER A 61 2.31 2.87 -15.85
C SER A 61 2.37 4.34 -15.42
N LEU A 62 3.24 4.66 -14.46
CA LEU A 62 3.39 6.01 -13.92
C LEU A 62 4.82 6.51 -14.06
N LEU A 63 4.99 7.77 -14.45
CA LEU A 63 6.24 8.48 -14.26
C LEU A 63 6.46 8.70 -12.77
N LYS A 64 7.44 8.04 -12.18
CA LYS A 64 7.78 8.19 -10.77
C LYS A 64 9.03 9.05 -10.64
N ILE A 65 8.86 10.25 -10.10
CA ILE A 65 9.94 11.21 -9.90
C ILE A 65 9.85 11.90 -8.54
N LEU A 66 11.01 12.39 -8.07
CA LEU A 66 11.08 13.41 -7.03
C LEU A 66 11.05 14.79 -7.65
N MET A 67 10.30 15.73 -7.05
CA MET A 67 10.44 17.14 -7.39
C MET A 67 11.86 17.61 -7.08
N THR A 68 12.40 17.16 -5.93
CA THR A 68 13.79 17.41 -5.55
C THR A 68 14.29 16.31 -4.60
N ASN A 69 15.59 16.07 -4.62
CA ASN A 69 16.29 15.26 -3.62
C ASN A 69 17.03 16.13 -2.58
N HIS A 70 16.92 17.45 -2.62
CA HIS A 70 17.28 18.30 -1.49
C HIS A 70 16.32 18.03 -0.33
N CYS A 71 16.86 17.84 0.88
CA CYS A 71 16.04 17.61 2.06
C CYS A 71 16.67 18.29 3.28
N ILE A 72 15.86 18.96 4.09
CA ILE A 72 16.29 19.56 5.36
C ILE A 72 16.35 18.54 6.50
N PHE A 73 15.81 17.32 6.28
CA PHE A 73 15.78 16.26 7.28
C PHE A 73 16.93 15.28 7.15
N ASP A 74 17.27 14.66 8.27
CA ASP A 74 18.37 13.71 8.37
C ASP A 74 17.90 12.31 8.78
N CYS A 75 16.88 11.78 8.08
CA CYS A 75 16.39 10.43 8.30
C CYS A 75 17.48 9.40 7.97
N LYS A 76 17.91 8.60 8.96
CA LYS A 76 19.07 7.71 8.87
C LYS A 76 19.00 6.72 7.70
N TYR A 77 17.82 6.20 7.38
CA TYR A 77 17.57 5.24 6.31
C TYR A 77 17.50 5.87 4.91
N CYS A 78 17.41 7.19 4.80
CA CYS A 78 17.12 7.86 3.53
C CYS A 78 18.40 8.25 2.81
N ILE A 79 18.53 7.89 1.52
CA ILE A 79 19.66 8.32 0.69
C ILE A 79 19.70 9.84 0.52
N ASN A 80 18.53 10.49 0.52
CA ASN A 80 18.39 11.93 0.32
C ASN A 80 18.50 12.75 1.61
N ARG A 81 18.94 12.14 2.73
CA ARG A 81 19.11 12.86 4.00
C ARG A 81 20.10 14.03 3.85
N LYS A 82 19.94 15.04 4.73
CA LYS A 82 20.74 16.26 4.68
C LYS A 82 22.23 16.02 4.71
N SER A 83 22.69 15.08 5.55
CA SER A 83 24.10 14.79 5.78
C SER A 83 24.78 14.00 4.69
N ASN A 84 24.04 13.41 3.73
CA ASN A 84 24.65 12.66 2.62
C ASN A 84 25.20 13.62 1.56
N ASP A 85 26.44 13.41 1.18
CA ASP A 85 27.09 14.08 0.05
C ASP A 85 26.73 13.35 -1.26
N ILE A 86 25.61 13.74 -1.86
CA ILE A 86 25.10 13.21 -3.12
C ILE A 86 24.77 14.32 -4.10
N ARG A 87 24.76 14.01 -5.39
CA ARG A 87 24.32 14.95 -6.42
C ARG A 87 22.87 15.35 -6.16
N ARG A 88 22.62 16.65 -6.08
CA ARG A 88 21.31 17.23 -5.80
C ARG A 88 20.75 17.91 -7.03
N ALA A 89 19.44 17.75 -7.25
CA ALA A 89 18.72 18.40 -8.32
C ALA A 89 17.33 18.85 -7.86
N CYS A 90 16.72 19.77 -8.61
CA CYS A 90 15.37 20.25 -8.34
C CYS A 90 14.68 20.56 -9.67
N PHE A 91 13.49 20.02 -9.86
CA PHE A 91 12.60 20.41 -10.94
C PHE A 91 11.76 21.63 -10.55
N THR A 92 11.49 22.48 -11.51
CA THR A 92 10.41 23.45 -11.42
C THR A 92 9.07 22.77 -11.69
N PRO A 93 7.94 23.33 -11.20
CA PRO A 93 6.61 22.81 -11.51
C PRO A 93 6.35 22.66 -13.01
N ARG A 94 6.80 23.58 -13.85
CA ARG A 94 6.65 23.51 -15.31
C ARG A 94 7.44 22.37 -15.93
N GLU A 95 8.69 22.17 -15.53
CA GLU A 95 9.50 21.04 -16.02
C GLU A 95 8.83 19.69 -15.72
N ILE A 96 8.21 19.52 -14.55
CA ILE A 96 7.48 18.28 -14.22
C ILE A 96 6.25 18.12 -15.11
N CYS A 97 5.50 19.19 -15.36
CA CYS A 97 4.34 19.17 -16.23
C CYS A 97 4.73 18.81 -17.67
N GLU A 98 5.74 19.45 -18.21
CA GLU A 98 6.26 19.20 -19.57
C GLU A 98 6.73 17.76 -19.73
N LEU A 99 7.56 17.25 -18.79
CA LEU A 99 7.99 15.86 -18.81
C LEU A 99 6.80 14.88 -18.76
N THR A 100 5.83 15.15 -17.88
CA THR A 100 4.65 14.27 -17.73
C THR A 100 3.83 14.23 -19.01
N VAL A 101 3.56 15.38 -19.60
CA VAL A 101 2.75 15.50 -20.82
C VAL A 101 3.48 14.90 -22.02
N GLU A 102 4.79 15.15 -22.17
CA GLU A 102 5.56 14.57 -23.25
C GLU A 102 5.66 13.03 -23.18
N PHE A 103 5.83 12.47 -21.99
CA PHE A 103 5.85 11.02 -21.80
C PHE A 103 4.47 10.40 -22.03
N TYR A 104 3.41 11.11 -21.64
CA TYR A 104 2.04 10.70 -21.88
C TYR A 104 1.71 10.70 -23.38
N LYS A 105 2.04 11.78 -24.12
CA LYS A 105 1.84 11.87 -25.57
C LYS A 105 2.55 10.76 -26.34
N ARG A 106 3.71 10.32 -25.86
CA ARG A 106 4.48 9.20 -26.43
C ARG A 106 4.00 7.84 -25.97
N ASN A 107 2.92 7.78 -25.20
CA ASN A 107 2.33 6.55 -24.66
C ASN A 107 3.27 5.72 -23.77
N TYR A 108 4.24 6.38 -23.10
CA TYR A 108 5.14 5.71 -22.16
C TYR A 108 4.52 5.53 -20.78
N ILE A 109 3.62 6.44 -20.40
CA ILE A 109 2.96 6.48 -19.10
C ILE A 109 1.47 6.82 -19.24
N GLU A 110 0.71 6.42 -18.24
CA GLU A 110 -0.70 6.78 -18.08
C GLU A 110 -0.90 7.83 -16.97
N GLY A 111 0.15 8.15 -16.21
CA GLY A 111 0.05 9.10 -15.12
C GLY A 111 1.38 9.45 -14.45
N LEU A 112 1.27 10.26 -13.40
CA LEU A 112 2.37 10.78 -12.61
C LEU A 112 2.32 10.25 -11.17
N PHE A 113 3.46 9.83 -10.64
CA PHE A 113 3.68 9.68 -9.19
C PHE A 113 4.73 10.68 -8.72
N LEU A 114 4.27 11.71 -8.02
CA LEU A 114 5.10 12.81 -7.55
C LEU A 114 5.36 12.72 -6.05
N SER A 115 6.62 12.70 -5.67
CA SER A 115 7.08 12.88 -4.30
C SER A 115 8.17 13.96 -4.24
N SER A 116 8.73 14.25 -3.05
CA SER A 116 9.77 15.27 -2.90
C SER A 116 10.61 15.03 -1.66
N GLY A 117 11.87 15.42 -1.69
CA GLY A 117 12.58 15.86 -0.49
C GLY A 117 11.96 17.16 0.03
N ILE A 118 12.30 17.59 1.24
CA ILE A 118 11.69 18.76 1.86
C ILE A 118 12.66 19.93 1.79
N ILE A 119 12.29 20.94 1.02
CA ILE A 119 13.07 22.19 0.85
C ILE A 119 12.49 23.25 1.79
N ASN A 120 13.33 24.01 2.45
CA ASN A 120 12.99 25.13 3.33
C ASN A 120 12.00 24.76 4.45
N SER A 121 10.77 24.39 4.10
CA SER A 121 9.73 23.95 5.03
C SER A 121 8.76 22.96 4.37
N PRO A 122 7.98 22.22 5.18
CA PRO A 122 6.91 21.36 4.67
C PRO A 122 5.88 22.13 3.84
N ASN A 123 5.44 23.30 4.31
CA ASN A 123 4.46 24.12 3.58
C ASN A 123 5.01 24.58 2.24
N PHE A 124 6.21 25.14 2.21
CA PHE A 124 6.84 25.59 0.96
C PHE A 124 6.93 24.44 -0.06
N THR A 125 7.33 23.24 0.39
CA THR A 125 7.43 22.08 -0.50
C THR A 125 6.04 21.64 -1.00
N MET A 126 5.04 21.65 -0.12
CA MET A 126 3.68 21.28 -0.48
C MET A 126 3.01 22.29 -1.41
N GLU A 127 3.28 23.59 -1.23
CA GLU A 127 2.86 24.66 -2.15
C GLU A 127 3.38 24.44 -3.57
N ARG A 128 4.65 24.07 -3.71
CA ARG A 128 5.25 23.74 -5.02
C ARG A 128 4.62 22.52 -5.66
N ILE A 129 4.27 21.52 -4.85
CA ILE A 129 3.50 20.34 -5.32
C ILE A 129 2.11 20.79 -5.78
N CYS A 130 1.38 21.57 -4.98
CA CYS A 130 0.06 22.08 -5.35
C CYS A 130 0.11 22.92 -6.63
N GLU A 131 1.13 23.77 -6.79
CA GLU A 131 1.37 24.52 -8.02
C GLU A 131 1.54 23.57 -9.23
N THR A 132 2.37 22.53 -9.09
CA THR A 132 2.55 21.51 -10.14
C THR A 132 1.23 20.85 -10.53
N LEU A 133 0.43 20.43 -9.54
CA LEU A 133 -0.85 19.81 -9.79
C LEU A 133 -1.85 20.77 -10.45
N SER A 134 -1.87 22.02 -10.01
CA SER A 134 -2.74 23.06 -10.59
C SER A 134 -2.38 23.33 -12.05
N LEU A 135 -1.10 23.53 -12.35
CA LEU A 135 -0.61 23.69 -13.72
C LEU A 135 -1.00 22.47 -14.57
N LEU A 136 -0.72 21.27 -14.07
CA LEU A 136 -0.98 20.01 -14.81
C LEU A 136 -2.47 19.86 -15.14
N ARG A 137 -3.38 20.17 -14.20
CA ARG A 137 -4.84 20.03 -14.39
C ARG A 137 -5.46 21.17 -15.18
N ASN A 138 -5.08 22.42 -14.90
CA ASN A 138 -5.77 23.60 -15.38
C ASN A 138 -5.10 24.25 -16.61
N GLU A 139 -3.78 24.19 -16.73
CA GLU A 139 -3.04 24.76 -17.88
C GLU A 139 -2.77 23.68 -18.95
N TYR A 140 -2.21 22.54 -18.53
CA TYR A 140 -1.91 21.43 -19.46
C TYR A 140 -3.10 20.51 -19.72
N MET A 141 -4.25 20.72 -19.05
CA MET A 141 -5.49 19.97 -19.21
C MET A 141 -5.29 18.44 -19.07
N PHE A 142 -4.31 18.02 -18.27
CA PHE A 142 -3.95 16.63 -18.12
C PHE A 142 -4.99 15.88 -17.27
N ASN A 143 -5.67 14.91 -17.87
CA ASN A 143 -6.68 14.08 -17.21
C ASN A 143 -6.19 12.68 -16.82
N GLY A 144 -4.88 12.38 -16.99
CA GLY A 144 -4.28 11.13 -16.57
C GLY A 144 -4.22 10.96 -15.05
N TYR A 145 -3.85 9.76 -14.60
CA TYR A 145 -3.78 9.42 -13.19
C TYR A 145 -2.66 10.17 -12.47
N VAL A 146 -2.96 10.74 -11.30
CA VAL A 146 -1.98 11.46 -10.47
C VAL A 146 -1.98 10.92 -9.04
N HIS A 147 -0.82 10.41 -8.64
CA HIS A 147 -0.54 9.99 -7.27
C HIS A 147 0.48 10.94 -6.65
N VAL A 148 0.15 11.49 -5.50
CA VAL A 148 1.00 12.44 -4.78
C VAL A 148 1.35 11.92 -3.41
N LYS A 149 2.60 12.10 -3.01
CA LYS A 149 3.02 11.96 -1.63
C LYS A 149 2.77 13.29 -0.90
N ALA A 150 1.81 13.28 0.01
CA ALA A 150 1.55 14.42 0.88
C ALA A 150 2.79 14.72 1.73
N ILE A 151 3.21 15.99 1.74
CA ILE A 151 4.35 16.42 2.55
C ILE A 151 3.88 16.55 3.99
N PRO A 152 4.51 15.82 4.89
CA PRO A 152 4.17 15.82 6.28
C PRO A 152 4.50 17.13 6.97
N GLY A 153 3.58 17.60 7.83
CA GLY A 153 3.69 18.89 8.50
C GLY A 153 3.28 20.07 7.62
N SER A 154 2.78 19.84 6.43
CA SER A 154 2.10 20.86 5.64
C SER A 154 0.72 21.16 6.22
N SER A 155 0.22 22.37 5.97
CA SER A 155 -1.06 22.83 6.46
C SER A 155 -2.22 22.02 5.86
N ASP A 156 -3.35 21.97 6.57
CA ASP A 156 -4.57 21.29 6.14
C ASP A 156 -5.09 21.82 4.80
N GLU A 157 -4.98 23.14 4.58
CA GLU A 157 -5.42 23.81 3.35
C GLU A 157 -4.68 23.27 2.12
N LEU A 158 -3.34 23.12 2.24
CA LEU A 158 -2.50 22.58 1.16
C LEU A 158 -2.81 21.09 0.91
N LEU A 159 -3.09 20.32 1.97
CA LEU A 159 -3.49 18.93 1.82
C LEU A 159 -4.85 18.81 1.10
N LEU A 160 -5.81 19.67 1.44
CA LEU A 160 -7.11 19.71 0.77
C LEU A 160 -6.98 20.15 -0.69
N GLN A 161 -6.16 21.16 -0.97
CA GLN A 161 -5.88 21.61 -2.33
C GLN A 161 -5.27 20.47 -3.18
N ALA A 162 -4.25 19.80 -2.67
CA ALA A 162 -3.65 18.67 -3.38
C ALA A 162 -4.65 17.51 -3.58
N GLY A 163 -5.47 17.20 -2.57
CA GLY A 163 -6.47 16.14 -2.63
C GLY A 163 -7.57 16.39 -3.67
N SER A 164 -7.92 17.64 -3.94
CA SER A 164 -8.88 18.01 -4.99
C SER A 164 -8.31 17.80 -6.41
N LEU A 165 -6.99 17.83 -6.57
CA LEU A 165 -6.29 17.72 -7.85
C LEU A 165 -5.71 16.32 -8.11
N ALA A 166 -5.41 15.55 -7.06
CA ALA A 166 -4.86 14.21 -7.15
C ALA A 166 -5.94 13.11 -7.20
N ASP A 167 -5.60 11.96 -7.79
CA ASP A 167 -6.44 10.76 -7.74
C ASP A 167 -6.18 9.92 -6.51
N ARG A 168 -4.92 9.90 -6.04
CA ARG A 168 -4.51 9.22 -4.81
C ARG A 168 -3.51 10.07 -4.04
N MET A 169 -3.64 10.01 -2.72
CA MET A 169 -2.63 10.57 -1.82
C MET A 169 -2.01 9.48 -0.95
N SER A 170 -0.69 9.57 -0.76
CA SER A 170 0.03 8.81 0.26
C SER A 170 0.45 9.77 1.36
N ALA A 171 0.02 9.52 2.60
CA ALA A 171 0.42 10.33 3.75
C ALA A 171 1.69 9.77 4.40
N VAL A 172 2.66 10.65 4.62
CA VAL A 172 3.93 10.40 5.32
C VAL A 172 4.19 11.58 6.26
N SER A 173 4.71 11.37 7.43
CA SER A 173 4.67 12.15 8.67
C SER A 173 5.40 13.51 8.79
N TYR A 174 4.92 14.47 9.64
CA TYR A 174 5.71 15.47 10.41
C TYR A 174 4.98 16.29 11.48
N THR A 175 5.70 16.99 12.34
CA THR A 175 5.86 17.45 13.69
C THR A 175 4.85 18.43 14.31
N HIS A 176 4.83 18.34 15.68
CA HIS A 176 4.45 19.25 16.77
C HIS A 176 3.08 19.94 16.83
N LEU A 177 2.32 19.45 17.83
CA LEU A 177 1.59 20.33 18.77
C LEU A 177 1.25 19.54 20.02
N THR A 178 1.54 20.15 21.18
CA THR A 178 1.29 19.65 22.52
C THR A 178 -0.20 19.54 22.83
N LEU A 179 -0.66 18.38 23.33
CA LEU A 179 -1.99 18.21 23.90
C LEU A 179 -1.92 17.67 25.33
N PRO A 180 -2.89 18.00 26.19
CA PRO A 180 -2.84 17.78 27.63
C PRO A 180 -2.91 16.30 28.02
N ARG A 181 -2.29 16.01 29.17
CA ARG A 181 -2.25 14.68 29.79
C ARG A 181 -3.64 14.21 30.21
N GLY A 182 -3.96 12.97 29.90
CA GLY A 182 -4.99 12.21 30.58
C GLY A 182 -6.04 11.59 29.70
N LEU A 183 -5.67 10.53 28.96
CA LEU A 183 -6.57 9.44 28.57
C LEU A 183 -5.70 8.24 28.17
N GLY A 184 -6.00 7.10 28.80
CA GLY A 184 -5.21 5.90 28.78
C GLY A 184 -4.95 5.32 27.39
N ASP A 185 -3.92 4.51 27.31
CA ASP A 185 -3.44 3.61 26.27
C ASP A 185 -4.28 3.53 24.97
N VAL A 186 -4.30 4.62 24.21
CA VAL A 186 -4.82 4.63 22.86
C VAL A 186 -3.66 4.37 21.91
N TYR A 187 -3.69 3.21 21.31
CA TYR A 187 -2.84 2.66 20.28
C TYR A 187 -2.08 3.70 19.44
N LYS A 188 -0.78 3.76 19.66
CA LYS A 188 0.17 4.59 18.91
C LYS A 188 0.36 3.99 17.52
N ARG A 189 0.06 4.75 16.48
CA ARG A 189 0.02 4.27 15.08
C ARG A 189 0.96 5.01 14.18
N GLN A 190 1.64 4.29 13.32
CA GLN A 190 2.79 4.79 12.57
C GLN A 190 2.90 4.34 11.13
N ILE A 191 3.63 5.17 10.35
CA ILE A 191 4.01 4.92 8.98
C ILE A 191 5.53 5.06 8.85
N GLU A 192 6.16 4.31 7.98
CA GLU A 192 7.60 4.01 7.79
C GLU A 192 8.13 3.02 8.83
N PHE A 193 7.83 3.19 10.11
CA PHE A 193 8.14 2.24 11.17
C PHE A 193 6.88 1.92 11.98
N PRO A 194 6.69 0.70 12.45
CA PRO A 194 5.48 0.28 13.15
C PRO A 194 5.41 0.80 14.59
N THR A 195 6.53 1.32 15.16
CA THR A 195 6.60 1.83 16.53
C THR A 195 7.15 3.26 16.60
N GLU A 196 6.71 4.06 17.58
CA GLU A 196 7.23 5.42 17.78
C GLU A 196 8.71 5.42 18.17
N SER A 197 9.15 4.40 18.90
CA SER A 197 10.54 4.22 19.26
C SER A 197 11.41 4.02 18.02
N SER A 198 11.01 3.15 17.11
CA SER A 198 11.72 2.93 15.85
C SER A 198 11.71 4.19 15.00
N LEU A 199 10.58 4.91 14.92
CA LEU A 199 10.54 6.17 14.16
C LEU A 199 11.50 7.21 14.72
N LYS A 200 11.47 7.44 16.03
CA LYS A 200 12.39 8.41 16.68
C LYS A 200 13.85 8.02 16.50
N LYS A 201 14.15 6.72 16.57
CA LYS A 201 15.51 6.19 16.37
C LYS A 201 16.04 6.45 14.97
N TYR A 202 15.23 6.23 13.94
CA TYR A 202 15.65 6.26 12.53
C TYR A 202 15.27 7.53 11.77
N ALA A 203 14.29 8.27 12.27
CA ALA A 203 13.82 9.53 11.69
C ALA A 203 13.50 10.54 12.81
N PRO A 204 14.52 11.10 13.50
CA PRO A 204 14.34 11.92 14.69
C PRO A 204 13.49 13.17 14.48
N ASN A 205 13.44 13.65 13.24
CA ASN A 205 12.60 14.79 12.85
C ASN A 205 11.13 14.40 12.62
N LYS A 206 10.72 13.16 12.87
CA LYS A 206 9.37 12.63 12.60
C LYS A 206 8.64 12.20 13.88
N SER A 207 7.31 12.37 13.94
CA SER A 207 6.47 11.90 15.02
C SER A 207 5.14 11.33 14.55
N PHE A 208 4.49 10.49 15.38
CA PHE A 208 3.21 9.81 15.08
C PHE A 208 2.04 10.73 14.78
N ASN A 209 1.87 11.76 15.61
CA ASN A 209 0.68 12.62 15.53
C ASN A 209 0.54 13.31 14.17
N LEU A 210 1.65 13.48 13.49
CA LEU A 210 1.67 14.17 12.21
C LEU A 210 1.44 13.26 11.01
N ILE A 211 1.43 11.97 11.26
CA ILE A 211 1.01 10.99 10.27
C ILE A 211 -0.49 10.75 10.37
N SER A 212 -0.98 10.65 11.60
CA SER A 212 -2.39 10.34 11.86
C SER A 212 -3.31 11.51 11.53
N ASN A 213 -2.89 12.77 11.78
CA ASN A 213 -3.75 13.92 11.52
C ASN A 213 -4.05 14.13 10.03
N PRO A 214 -3.06 14.18 9.11
CA PRO A 214 -3.35 14.21 7.68
C PRO A 214 -4.18 13.04 7.19
N MET A 215 -3.93 11.83 7.72
CA MET A 215 -4.70 10.64 7.32
C MET A 215 -6.15 10.73 7.75
N LYS A 216 -6.40 11.20 8.96
CA LYS A 216 -7.76 11.45 9.48
C LYS A 216 -8.44 12.52 8.63
N LYS A 217 -7.76 13.64 8.37
CA LYS A 217 -8.28 14.72 7.56
C LYS A 217 -8.65 14.26 6.15
N ILE A 218 -7.77 13.50 5.49
CA ILE A 218 -8.04 12.93 4.17
C ILE A 218 -9.25 11.99 4.23
N LYS A 219 -9.35 11.12 5.25
CA LYS A 219 -10.51 10.24 5.46
C LYS A 219 -11.81 11.04 5.59
N ASP A 220 -11.83 12.04 6.48
CA ASP A 220 -13.01 12.87 6.75
C ASP A 220 -13.40 13.67 5.49
N SER A 221 -12.43 14.22 4.77
CA SER A 221 -12.64 14.95 3.52
C SER A 221 -13.17 14.05 2.40
N ILE A 222 -12.71 12.80 2.29
CA ILE A 222 -13.28 11.81 1.36
C ILE A 222 -14.74 11.53 1.72
N ALA A 223 -15.04 11.35 3.01
CA ALA A 223 -16.39 11.09 3.47
C ALA A 223 -17.33 12.28 3.19
N MET A 224 -16.92 13.50 3.54
CA MET A 224 -17.68 14.74 3.27
C MET A 224 -17.92 14.95 1.78
N ASN A 225 -16.89 14.77 0.95
CA ASN A 225 -17.02 14.93 -0.50
C ASN A 225 -17.99 13.91 -1.10
N ARG A 226 -17.97 12.65 -0.65
CA ARG A 226 -18.95 11.63 -1.09
C ARG A 226 -20.38 12.02 -0.72
N LEU A 227 -20.58 12.52 0.48
CA LEU A 227 -21.90 13.02 0.90
C LEU A 227 -22.36 14.20 0.03
N SER A 228 -21.47 15.15 -0.25
CA SER A 228 -21.79 16.34 -1.05
C SER A 228 -22.16 16.03 -2.51
N ILE A 229 -21.56 14.97 -3.11
CA ILE A 229 -21.90 14.52 -4.47
C ILE A 229 -23.03 13.49 -4.52
N GLY A 230 -23.70 13.21 -3.38
CA GLY A 230 -24.83 12.28 -3.31
C GLY A 230 -24.45 10.80 -3.46
N GLU A 231 -23.19 10.45 -3.30
CA GLU A 231 -22.78 9.05 -3.19
C GLU A 231 -23.11 8.54 -1.79
N SER A 232 -23.97 7.54 -1.69
CA SER A 232 -24.14 6.77 -0.45
C SER A 232 -22.79 6.23 0.00
N PRO A 233 -22.53 6.13 1.34
CA PRO A 233 -21.33 5.51 1.84
C PRO A 233 -21.18 4.14 1.18
N LYS A 234 -20.18 3.97 0.32
CA LYS A 234 -19.94 2.68 -0.33
C LYS A 234 -19.55 1.69 0.75
N LEU A 235 -20.41 0.68 0.93
CA LEU A 235 -20.09 -0.53 1.67
C LEU A 235 -18.70 -1.06 1.27
N PRO A 236 -18.02 -1.77 2.19
CA PRO A 236 -16.62 -2.17 2.02
C PRO A 236 -16.33 -2.86 0.70
N ARG A 237 -15.19 -2.59 0.20
CA ARG A 237 -14.59 -2.67 -1.15
C ARG A 237 -14.63 -3.96 -1.92
N SER A 238 -15.13 -5.01 -1.38
CA SER A 238 -15.28 -6.23 -2.14
C SER A 238 -16.63 -6.85 -1.77
N ASN A 239 -17.39 -7.18 -2.79
CA ASN A 239 -18.57 -8.03 -2.63
C ASN A 239 -18.26 -9.36 -1.93
N ILE A 240 -16.99 -9.68 -1.72
CA ILE A 240 -16.51 -10.86 -1.01
C ILE A 240 -16.55 -10.62 0.49
N ASN A 241 -16.10 -9.47 0.97
CA ASN A 241 -15.96 -9.19 2.39
C ASN A 241 -17.28 -9.17 3.16
N LYS A 242 -18.39 -8.80 2.51
CA LYS A 242 -19.72 -8.82 3.15
C LYS A 242 -20.21 -10.24 3.52
N TYR A 243 -19.59 -11.27 2.96
CA TYR A 243 -19.93 -12.69 3.23
C TYR A 243 -18.96 -13.37 4.19
N ILE A 244 -17.97 -12.65 4.70
CA ILE A 244 -16.95 -13.19 5.61
C ILE A 244 -17.23 -12.65 7.01
N PRO A 245 -17.81 -13.43 7.93
CA PRO A 245 -17.99 -13.03 9.33
C PRO A 245 -16.64 -12.67 9.96
N GLY A 246 -16.59 -11.61 10.74
CA GLY A 246 -15.36 -11.15 11.43
C GLY A 246 -14.32 -10.47 10.53
N SER A 247 -14.63 -10.17 9.26
CA SER A 247 -13.78 -9.33 8.43
C SER A 247 -13.66 -7.93 9.03
N ILE A 248 -12.43 -7.38 9.08
CA ILE A 248 -12.18 -6.00 9.55
C ILE A 248 -12.96 -4.93 8.76
N PHE A 249 -13.55 -5.32 7.63
CA PHE A 249 -14.38 -4.46 6.79
C PHE A 249 -15.89 -4.62 7.06
N ASN A 250 -16.30 -5.55 7.92
CA ASN A 250 -17.73 -5.76 8.24
C ASN A 250 -18.23 -4.87 9.39
N ASP A 251 -17.34 -4.38 10.26
CA ASP A 251 -17.71 -3.56 11.43
C ASP A 251 -18.30 -2.17 11.08
N VAL A 252 -18.32 -1.81 9.80
CA VAL A 252 -18.89 -0.54 9.31
C VAL A 252 -20.37 -0.70 8.90
N ALA A 253 -20.94 -1.90 8.95
CA ALA A 253 -22.26 -2.19 8.41
C ALA A 253 -23.42 -2.04 9.41
N GLN A 254 -23.17 -1.61 10.64
CA GLN A 254 -24.22 -1.38 11.67
C GLN A 254 -24.38 0.09 12.06
N ILE A 255 -24.28 0.99 11.10
CA ILE A 255 -25.02 2.24 11.21
C ILE A 255 -26.32 1.97 10.44
N GLU A 256 -27.33 1.50 11.13
CA GLU A 256 -28.72 1.59 10.67
C GLU A 256 -29.03 3.06 10.48
N GLY A 257 -28.77 3.53 9.28
CA GLY A 257 -29.13 4.87 8.85
C GLY A 257 -30.64 4.89 8.65
N ASP A 258 -31.28 5.63 9.51
CA ASP A 258 -32.64 6.10 9.35
C ASP A 258 -32.93 6.46 7.88
N ASN A 259 -33.81 5.70 7.24
CA ASN A 259 -34.20 5.82 5.84
C ASN A 259 -35.07 7.08 5.53
N THR A 260 -35.17 8.02 6.47
CA THR A 260 -36.02 9.20 6.37
C THR A 260 -35.36 10.43 5.73
N LEU A 261 -34.08 10.39 5.37
CA LEU A 261 -33.41 11.50 4.66
C LEU A 261 -33.20 11.25 3.14
N LYS A 262 -34.02 10.39 2.55
CA LYS A 262 -34.15 10.27 1.10
C LYS A 262 -35.24 11.22 0.62
N SER A 263 -34.84 12.33 0.16
CA SER A 263 -35.50 13.27 -0.78
C SER A 263 -35.59 14.68 -0.23
N SER A 264 -34.63 15.47 -0.53
CA SER A 264 -34.81 16.83 -1.04
C SER A 264 -33.44 17.44 -1.33
N LEU A 265 -33.30 17.95 -2.54
CA LEU A 265 -32.27 18.93 -2.93
C LEU A 265 -30.83 18.41 -3.13
N ILE A 266 -30.64 17.36 -3.90
CA ILE A 266 -29.36 17.18 -4.56
C ILE A 266 -29.53 17.49 -6.04
N THR A 267 -29.50 18.78 -6.38
CA THR A 267 -29.10 19.19 -7.72
C THR A 267 -27.71 18.57 -7.96
N LYS A 268 -27.62 17.62 -8.90
CA LYS A 268 -26.33 17.11 -9.38
C LYS A 268 -25.54 18.31 -9.87
N GLN A 269 -24.60 18.81 -9.05
CA GLN A 269 -23.58 19.73 -9.53
C GLN A 269 -22.71 18.93 -10.48
N ALA A 270 -23.03 19.00 -11.76
CA ALA A 270 -22.22 18.46 -12.84
C ALA A 270 -20.83 19.11 -12.74
N ASN A 271 -19.77 18.27 -12.73
CA ASN A 271 -18.37 18.61 -12.90
C ASN A 271 -17.49 18.89 -11.67
N ILE A 272 -17.89 18.57 -10.44
CA ILE A 272 -16.95 18.62 -9.32
C ILE A 272 -16.11 17.33 -9.32
N ARG A 273 -14.79 17.45 -9.48
CA ARG A 273 -13.87 16.30 -9.38
C ARG A 273 -13.95 15.71 -7.96
N PRO A 274 -14.15 14.39 -7.82
CA PRO A 274 -14.16 13.75 -6.51
C PRO A 274 -12.82 13.92 -5.79
N PHE A 275 -12.87 14.24 -4.49
CA PHE A 275 -11.66 14.35 -3.65
C PHE A 275 -10.98 12.99 -3.49
N VAL A 276 -9.72 12.87 -3.90
CA VAL A 276 -8.89 11.65 -3.84
C VAL A 276 -9.69 10.37 -4.20
N PRO A 277 -10.23 10.23 -5.41
CA PRO A 277 -11.17 9.17 -5.77
C PRO A 277 -10.61 7.76 -5.61
N SER A 278 -9.30 7.58 -5.75
CA SER A 278 -8.60 6.31 -5.50
C SER A 278 -8.19 6.10 -4.04
N GLY A 279 -8.55 7.02 -3.15
CA GLY A 279 -8.31 6.95 -1.71
C GLY A 279 -6.86 7.12 -1.30
N GLN A 280 -6.59 6.90 -0.02
CA GLN A 280 -5.26 7.05 0.56
C GLN A 280 -4.53 5.72 0.72
N SER A 281 -3.21 5.79 0.76
CA SER A 281 -2.32 4.66 1.02
C SER A 281 -1.15 5.09 1.91
N THR A 282 -0.37 4.13 2.39
CA THR A 282 0.85 4.38 3.14
C THR A 282 1.88 3.29 2.88
N GLN A 283 3.10 3.44 3.44
CA GLN A 283 4.15 2.42 3.36
C GLN A 283 4.84 2.23 4.71
N MET A 284 5.45 1.06 4.89
CA MET A 284 6.34 0.72 5.99
C MET A 284 7.66 0.20 5.45
N ILE A 285 8.77 0.55 6.11
CA ILE A 285 10.11 0.06 5.80
C ILE A 285 10.34 -1.21 6.61
N ILE A 286 10.80 -2.26 5.95
CA ILE A 286 10.97 -3.59 6.53
C ILE A 286 12.44 -3.93 6.63
N GLY A 287 12.90 -4.27 7.84
CA GLY A 287 14.27 -4.71 8.09
C GLY A 287 15.30 -3.58 8.21
N ALA A 288 14.87 -2.33 8.38
CA ALA A 288 15.75 -1.24 8.81
C ALA A 288 15.96 -1.27 10.34
N GLY A 289 15.02 -1.85 11.09
CA GLY A 289 15.05 -1.97 12.53
C GLY A 289 14.61 -3.34 13.00
N ASP A 290 14.51 -3.49 14.31
CA ASP A 290 14.19 -4.75 15.01
C ASP A 290 12.67 -4.99 15.16
N ASP A 291 11.85 -4.25 14.41
CA ASP A 291 10.40 -4.38 14.46
C ASP A 291 9.97 -5.76 13.92
N SER A 292 9.18 -6.49 14.70
CA SER A 292 8.66 -7.80 14.34
C SER A 292 7.53 -7.72 13.31
N ASP A 293 7.32 -8.81 12.57
CA ASP A 293 6.22 -8.92 11.59
C ASP A 293 4.86 -8.82 12.27
N TYR A 294 4.71 -9.31 13.49
CA TYR A 294 3.52 -9.13 14.32
C TYR A 294 3.19 -7.65 14.54
N THR A 295 4.18 -6.86 14.95
CA THR A 295 4.01 -5.43 15.20
C THR A 295 3.65 -4.69 13.90
N ILE A 296 4.31 -5.04 12.79
CA ILE A 296 4.05 -4.50 11.45
C ILE A 296 2.60 -4.78 11.02
N LEU A 297 2.15 -6.05 11.12
CA LEU A 297 0.80 -6.44 10.72
C LEU A 297 -0.30 -5.87 11.60
N MET A 298 -0.08 -5.83 12.92
CA MET A 298 -1.02 -5.20 13.86
C MET A 298 -1.21 -3.72 13.53
N THR A 299 -0.11 -3.02 13.24
CA THR A 299 -0.14 -1.63 12.80
C THR A 299 -0.88 -1.48 11.48
N ALA A 300 -0.58 -2.31 10.47
CA ALA A 300 -1.26 -2.28 9.19
C ALA A 300 -2.78 -2.52 9.32
N GLN A 301 -3.19 -3.52 10.11
CA GLN A 301 -4.61 -3.81 10.36
C GLN A 301 -5.33 -2.63 11.00
N ASN A 302 -4.69 -1.99 12.00
CA ASN A 302 -5.24 -0.80 12.63
C ASN A 302 -5.38 0.38 11.66
N LEU A 303 -4.38 0.59 10.80
CA LEU A 303 -4.41 1.63 9.78
C LEU A 303 -5.56 1.42 8.78
N TYR A 304 -5.85 0.19 8.37
CA TYR A 304 -7.02 -0.11 7.55
C TYR A 304 -8.33 0.22 8.25
N LYS A 305 -8.46 -0.17 9.52
CA LYS A 305 -9.66 0.03 10.33
C LYS A 305 -9.95 1.51 10.59
N ASP A 306 -8.93 2.27 10.98
CA ASP A 306 -9.13 3.62 11.50
C ASP A 306 -9.08 4.70 10.42
N PHE A 307 -8.33 4.50 9.34
CA PHE A 307 -8.12 5.52 8.30
C PHE A 307 -8.68 5.15 6.92
N ASP A 308 -9.40 4.04 6.80
CA ASP A 308 -9.94 3.54 5.52
C ASP A 308 -8.88 3.49 4.40
N LEU A 309 -7.67 3.05 4.74
CA LEU A 309 -6.59 2.96 3.76
C LEU A 309 -6.93 1.97 2.65
N LYS A 310 -6.54 2.31 1.42
CA LYS A 310 -6.66 1.39 0.28
C LYS A 310 -5.56 0.33 0.31
N ARG A 311 -4.37 0.70 0.75
CA ARG A 311 -3.21 -0.19 0.78
C ARG A 311 -2.14 0.33 1.74
N VAL A 312 -1.51 -0.59 2.44
CA VAL A 312 -0.19 -0.42 3.07
C VAL A 312 0.82 -1.06 2.13
N PHE A 313 1.90 -0.34 1.81
CA PHE A 313 3.03 -0.86 1.06
C PHE A 313 4.12 -1.27 2.04
N TYR A 314 4.70 -2.43 1.83
CA TYR A 314 5.87 -2.91 2.57
C TYR A 314 7.08 -2.77 1.66
N SER A 315 8.16 -2.23 2.19
CA SER A 315 9.37 -1.92 1.43
C SER A 315 10.58 -2.49 2.15
N ALA A 316 11.17 -3.52 1.61
CA ALA A 316 12.43 -4.06 2.14
C ALA A 316 13.51 -2.97 2.12
N TYR A 317 14.16 -2.75 3.25
CA TYR A 317 15.22 -1.76 3.39
C TYR A 317 16.44 -2.13 2.56
N ILE A 318 16.89 -1.19 1.77
CA ILE A 318 18.15 -1.30 1.02
C ILE A 318 19.19 -0.51 1.81
N PRO A 319 20.23 -1.15 2.36
CA PRO A 319 21.29 -0.48 3.10
C PRO A 319 22.10 0.43 2.18
N VAL A 320 21.95 1.75 2.35
CA VAL A 320 22.60 2.78 1.53
C VAL A 320 23.45 3.73 2.36
N ASN A 321 23.26 3.75 3.66
CA ASN A 321 23.96 4.63 4.59
C ASN A 321 24.75 3.81 5.61
N GLU A 322 25.93 4.29 5.97
CA GLU A 322 26.70 3.78 7.09
C GLU A 322 26.17 4.44 8.38
N ASP A 323 25.47 3.66 9.20
CA ASP A 323 24.97 4.07 10.52
C ASP A 323 24.92 2.84 11.42
N SER A 324 25.51 2.92 12.60
CA SER A 324 25.60 1.80 13.56
C SER A 324 24.24 1.24 14.01
N SER A 325 23.16 1.99 13.83
CA SER A 325 21.81 1.57 14.17
C SER A 325 21.02 0.94 13.03
N LEU A 326 21.61 0.84 11.84
CA LEU A 326 21.03 0.29 10.62
C LEU A 326 21.86 -0.90 10.12
N PRO A 327 21.28 -1.82 9.32
CA PRO A 327 22.06 -2.83 8.60
C PRO A 327 23.15 -2.19 7.73
N ASN A 328 24.34 -2.76 7.75
CA ASN A 328 25.48 -2.24 6.99
C ASN A 328 25.25 -2.33 5.48
N PRO A 329 25.83 -1.40 4.68
CA PRO A 329 25.91 -1.54 3.23
C PRO A 329 26.46 -2.91 2.83
N GLY A 330 25.78 -3.59 1.89
CA GLY A 330 26.10 -4.96 1.49
C GLY A 330 25.30 -6.06 2.23
N THR A 331 24.57 -5.73 3.29
CA THR A 331 23.62 -6.67 3.92
C THR A 331 22.52 -7.04 2.92
N ALA A 332 22.15 -8.32 2.89
CA ALA A 332 21.10 -8.81 2.00
C ALA A 332 19.75 -8.14 2.29
N VAL A 333 19.12 -7.64 1.24
CA VAL A 333 17.79 -7.00 1.33
C VAL A 333 16.73 -8.06 1.70
N PRO A 334 15.88 -7.85 2.72
CA PRO A 334 14.94 -8.84 3.23
C PRO A 334 13.68 -9.00 2.32
N LEU A 335 13.87 -9.31 1.05
CA LEU A 335 12.80 -9.42 0.05
C LEU A 335 11.79 -10.54 0.36
N LEU A 336 12.25 -11.67 0.92
CA LEU A 336 11.33 -12.76 1.30
C LEU A 336 10.42 -12.34 2.45
N ARG A 337 10.93 -11.58 3.44
CA ARG A 337 10.14 -11.03 4.54
C ARG A 337 9.10 -10.04 4.02
N GLU A 338 9.49 -9.14 3.14
CA GLU A 338 8.57 -8.23 2.44
C GLU A 338 7.45 -9.01 1.74
N HIS A 339 7.81 -10.05 1.00
CA HIS A 339 6.86 -10.88 0.28
C HIS A 339 5.87 -11.59 1.22
N ARG A 340 6.32 -12.12 2.38
CA ARG A 340 5.45 -12.74 3.39
C ARG A 340 4.49 -11.73 4.00
N LEU A 341 4.94 -10.52 4.28
CA LEU A 341 4.08 -9.44 4.77
C LEU A 341 2.99 -9.05 3.75
N TYR A 342 3.31 -8.96 2.47
CA TYR A 342 2.30 -8.75 1.42
C TYR A 342 1.29 -9.90 1.34
N GLN A 343 1.73 -11.14 1.48
CA GLN A 343 0.82 -12.30 1.52
C GLN A 343 -0.10 -12.24 2.74
N ALA A 344 0.42 -11.93 3.91
CA ALA A 344 -0.35 -11.79 5.14
C ALA A 344 -1.35 -10.61 5.07
N ASP A 345 -0.91 -9.47 4.56
CA ASP A 345 -1.78 -8.32 4.30
C ASP A 345 -2.96 -8.68 3.40
N TRP A 346 -2.70 -9.50 2.38
CA TRP A 346 -3.74 -10.02 1.49
C TRP A 346 -4.74 -10.91 2.23
N LEU A 347 -4.27 -11.75 3.16
CA LEU A 347 -5.12 -12.59 4.00
C LEU A 347 -6.02 -11.75 4.92
N ILE A 348 -5.47 -10.70 5.53
CA ILE A 348 -6.24 -9.78 6.38
C ILE A 348 -7.32 -9.07 5.56
N ARG A 349 -6.96 -8.51 4.40
CA ARG A 349 -7.88 -7.69 3.61
C ARG A 349 -8.96 -8.47 2.87
N PHE A 350 -8.69 -9.69 2.45
CA PHE A 350 -9.58 -10.41 1.52
C PHE A 350 -10.03 -11.79 1.98
N TYR A 351 -9.42 -12.36 3.01
CA TYR A 351 -9.76 -13.73 3.49
C TYR A 351 -10.35 -13.73 4.90
N GLY A 352 -10.45 -12.56 5.55
CA GLY A 352 -10.99 -12.45 6.89
C GLY A 352 -10.08 -12.99 8.01
N PHE A 353 -8.77 -12.96 7.79
CA PHE A 353 -7.81 -13.23 8.87
C PHE A 353 -7.56 -11.99 9.70
N ASN A 354 -7.22 -12.20 10.98
CA ASN A 354 -6.70 -11.17 11.87
C ASN A 354 -5.18 -11.27 11.99
N ALA A 355 -4.50 -10.15 12.24
CA ALA A 355 -3.07 -10.17 12.48
C ALA A 355 -2.68 -11.06 13.67
N ARG A 356 -3.48 -11.05 14.75
CA ARG A 356 -3.31 -11.90 15.94
C ARG A 356 -3.53 -13.39 15.68
N GLU A 357 -4.24 -13.72 14.61
CA GLU A 357 -4.49 -15.10 14.19
C GLU A 357 -3.29 -15.65 13.40
N LEU A 358 -2.60 -14.78 12.66
CA LEU A 358 -1.46 -15.15 11.83
C LEU A 358 -0.14 -15.21 12.62
N LEU A 359 0.03 -14.34 13.61
CA LEU A 359 1.24 -14.22 14.42
C LEU A 359 0.86 -13.88 15.87
N SER A 360 1.74 -14.21 16.82
CA SER A 360 1.62 -13.89 18.24
C SER A 360 2.84 -13.12 18.75
N LYS A 361 2.84 -12.77 20.04
CA LYS A 361 4.01 -12.16 20.69
C LYS A 361 5.14 -13.18 20.92
N GLU A 362 4.76 -14.43 21.08
CA GLU A 362 5.68 -15.58 21.31
C GLU A 362 6.34 -16.01 20.00
N GLU A 363 5.59 -15.91 18.89
CA GLU A 363 6.06 -16.18 17.52
C GLU A 363 5.79 -14.97 16.65
N PRO A 364 6.63 -13.92 16.76
CA PRO A 364 6.33 -12.63 16.19
C PRO A 364 6.68 -12.48 14.70
N ASP A 365 7.44 -13.42 14.12
CA ASP A 365 7.94 -13.32 12.76
C ASP A 365 7.47 -14.49 11.88
N PHE A 366 7.26 -14.22 10.60
CA PHE A 366 6.87 -15.25 9.64
C PHE A 366 8.00 -16.21 9.32
N ASN A 367 7.64 -17.46 9.17
CA ASN A 367 8.50 -18.42 8.50
C ASN A 367 8.71 -17.98 7.04
N THR A 368 9.97 -17.77 6.63
CA THR A 368 10.31 -17.32 5.29
C THR A 368 10.14 -18.41 4.22
N TYR A 369 10.16 -19.70 4.61
CA TYR A 369 10.05 -20.83 3.68
C TYR A 369 8.61 -21.18 3.32
N ILE A 370 7.65 -20.99 4.25
CA ILE A 370 6.24 -21.34 4.09
C ILE A 370 5.40 -20.09 3.95
N ASP A 371 4.39 -20.09 3.08
CA ASP A 371 3.48 -18.94 2.99
C ASP A 371 2.61 -18.81 4.26
N PRO A 372 2.21 -17.58 4.64
CA PRO A 372 1.51 -17.31 5.91
C PRO A 372 0.22 -18.12 6.08
N LYS A 373 -0.50 -18.41 5.00
CA LYS A 373 -1.73 -19.20 5.06
C LYS A 373 -1.46 -20.67 5.34
N CYS A 374 -0.43 -21.22 4.70
CA CYS A 374 0.00 -22.59 4.93
C CYS A 374 0.58 -22.74 6.35
N ASN A 375 1.40 -21.77 6.78
CA ASN A 375 1.95 -21.75 8.14
C ASN A 375 0.83 -21.74 9.20
N TRP A 376 -0.20 -20.92 9.00
CA TRP A 376 -1.38 -20.92 9.87
C TRP A 376 -2.08 -22.29 9.88
N ALA A 377 -2.34 -22.86 8.70
CA ALA A 377 -3.06 -24.12 8.59
C ALA A 377 -2.33 -25.30 9.26
N VAL A 378 -1.00 -25.34 9.14
CA VAL A 378 -0.15 -26.37 9.77
C VAL A 378 -0.17 -26.24 11.30
N LYS A 379 -0.23 -25.01 11.83
CA LYS A 379 -0.34 -24.77 13.28
C LYS A 379 -1.74 -25.00 13.86
N HIS A 380 -2.74 -25.17 13.00
CA HIS A 380 -4.13 -25.33 13.38
C HIS A 380 -4.76 -26.56 12.72
N LEU A 381 -4.06 -27.69 12.80
CA LEU A 381 -4.50 -28.94 12.18
C LEU A 381 -5.84 -29.45 12.74
N GLU A 382 -6.25 -29.01 13.92
CA GLU A 382 -7.55 -29.31 14.53
C GLU A 382 -8.74 -28.78 13.70
N TYR A 383 -8.54 -27.80 12.82
CA TYR A 383 -9.59 -27.30 11.91
C TYR A 383 -9.71 -28.13 10.63
N PHE A 384 -8.82 -29.09 10.40
CA PHE A 384 -8.70 -29.83 9.16
C PHE A 384 -8.89 -31.34 9.35
N PRO A 385 -9.30 -32.08 8.32
CA PRO A 385 -9.64 -31.60 6.98
C PRO A 385 -11.02 -30.89 6.91
N VAL A 386 -11.16 -29.98 5.94
CA VAL A 386 -12.41 -29.28 5.68
C VAL A 386 -13.20 -30.00 4.59
N GLU A 387 -14.46 -30.35 4.86
CA GLU A 387 -15.35 -30.99 3.87
C GLU A 387 -15.94 -29.89 2.94
N VAL A 388 -15.64 -29.97 1.64
CA VAL A 388 -16.01 -28.91 0.67
C VAL A 388 -17.53 -28.84 0.43
N GLN A 389 -18.26 -29.94 0.61
CA GLN A 389 -19.70 -29.96 0.38
C GLN A 389 -20.48 -29.18 1.44
N THR A 390 -20.00 -29.13 2.67
CA THR A 390 -20.72 -28.58 3.82
C THR A 390 -20.13 -27.35 4.42
N ALA A 391 -18.80 -27.17 4.29
CA ALA A 391 -18.08 -26.08 4.95
C ALA A 391 -18.58 -24.70 4.51
N ASP A 392 -18.68 -23.77 5.45
CA ASP A 392 -18.96 -22.37 5.12
C ASP A 392 -17.79 -21.69 4.37
N ILE A 393 -18.05 -20.53 3.82
CA ILE A 393 -17.04 -19.80 3.02
C ILE A 393 -15.84 -19.40 3.85
N SER A 394 -16.03 -19.12 5.15
CA SER A 394 -14.94 -18.71 6.04
C SER A 394 -13.98 -19.87 6.28
N ARG A 395 -14.48 -21.08 6.50
CA ARG A 395 -13.67 -22.30 6.63
C ARG A 395 -12.96 -22.67 5.33
N LEU A 396 -13.63 -22.57 4.18
CA LEU A 396 -12.99 -22.77 2.87
C LEU A 396 -11.84 -21.79 2.63
N LEU A 397 -11.97 -20.54 3.08
CA LEU A 397 -10.92 -19.54 2.95
C LEU A 397 -9.71 -19.79 3.87
N ARG A 398 -9.83 -20.64 4.87
CA ARG A 398 -8.71 -21.10 5.71
C ARG A 398 -7.85 -22.16 5.03
N VAL A 399 -8.41 -22.90 4.06
CA VAL A 399 -7.70 -23.97 3.35
C VAL A 399 -6.63 -23.39 2.42
N PRO A 400 -5.33 -23.76 2.57
CA PRO A 400 -4.29 -23.43 1.61
C PRO A 400 -4.68 -23.83 0.19
N GLY A 401 -4.41 -22.98 -0.81
CA GLY A 401 -4.78 -23.24 -2.20
C GLY A 401 -6.23 -22.87 -2.59
N ILE A 402 -7.11 -22.50 -1.63
CA ILE A 402 -8.45 -21.96 -1.93
C ILE A 402 -8.44 -20.45 -1.79
N GLY A 403 -8.72 -19.75 -2.89
CA GLY A 403 -8.86 -18.29 -2.93
C GLY A 403 -10.32 -17.83 -2.87
N PRO A 404 -10.60 -16.52 -2.70
CA PRO A 404 -11.96 -16.01 -2.60
C PRO A 404 -12.85 -16.34 -3.82
N LYS A 405 -12.27 -16.32 -5.03
CA LYS A 405 -13.00 -16.68 -6.26
C LYS A 405 -13.36 -18.17 -6.28
N ALA A 406 -12.40 -19.04 -5.90
CA ALA A 406 -12.63 -20.49 -5.83
C ALA A 406 -13.65 -20.84 -4.74
N ALA A 407 -13.53 -20.25 -3.53
CA ALA A 407 -14.48 -20.47 -2.44
C ALA A 407 -15.92 -20.11 -2.84
N LYS A 408 -16.12 -18.98 -3.54
CA LYS A 408 -17.45 -18.59 -4.06
C LYS A 408 -17.99 -19.60 -5.08
N ARG A 409 -17.15 -20.03 -6.01
CA ARG A 409 -17.54 -21.05 -7.02
C ARG A 409 -17.93 -22.36 -6.35
N ILE A 410 -17.17 -22.82 -5.36
CA ILE A 410 -17.48 -24.01 -4.57
C ILE A 410 -18.88 -23.88 -3.93
N VAL A 411 -19.12 -22.80 -3.17
CA VAL A 411 -20.40 -22.56 -2.48
C VAL A 411 -21.58 -22.46 -3.45
N SER A 412 -21.38 -21.89 -4.63
CA SER A 412 -22.42 -21.84 -5.67
C SER A 412 -22.66 -23.21 -6.31
N SER A 413 -21.61 -23.90 -6.75
CA SER A 413 -21.72 -25.13 -7.55
C SER A 413 -22.21 -26.33 -6.74
N ARG A 414 -21.83 -26.45 -5.46
CA ARG A 414 -22.27 -27.57 -4.59
C ARG A 414 -23.77 -27.63 -4.34
N ARG A 415 -24.51 -26.54 -4.65
CA ARG A 415 -25.98 -26.53 -4.57
C ARG A 415 -26.64 -27.35 -5.69
N HIS A 416 -25.91 -27.59 -6.78
CA HIS A 416 -26.42 -28.20 -7.99
C HIS A 416 -25.79 -29.57 -8.29
N SER A 417 -24.60 -29.85 -7.72
CA SER A 417 -23.89 -31.11 -7.97
C SER A 417 -22.94 -31.44 -6.82
N LEU A 418 -22.67 -32.75 -6.68
CA LEU A 418 -21.59 -33.22 -5.83
C LEU A 418 -20.24 -32.81 -6.46
N LEU A 419 -19.38 -32.25 -5.66
CA LEU A 419 -18.04 -31.80 -6.11
C LEU A 419 -17.02 -32.91 -5.91
N ASP A 420 -16.11 -33.03 -6.86
CA ASP A 420 -14.92 -33.85 -6.79
C ASP A 420 -13.65 -33.02 -6.95
N PHE A 421 -12.48 -33.62 -6.80
CA PHE A 421 -11.21 -32.93 -6.91
C PHE A 421 -10.96 -32.32 -8.31
N ASN A 422 -11.48 -32.96 -9.37
CA ASN A 422 -11.37 -32.46 -10.73
C ASN A 422 -12.20 -31.15 -10.90
N SER A 423 -13.40 -31.15 -10.36
CA SER A 423 -14.28 -29.98 -10.31
C SER A 423 -13.62 -28.83 -9.53
N LEU A 424 -12.99 -29.14 -8.39
CA LEU A 424 -12.24 -28.12 -7.62
C LEU A 424 -11.07 -27.52 -8.40
N ALA A 425 -10.32 -28.33 -9.14
CA ALA A 425 -9.24 -27.85 -10.01
C ALA A 425 -9.77 -26.86 -11.07
N LYS A 426 -10.88 -27.21 -11.76
CA LYS A 426 -11.55 -26.36 -12.74
C LYS A 426 -12.09 -25.07 -12.12
N MET A 427 -12.45 -25.07 -10.85
CA MET A 427 -12.88 -23.88 -10.11
C MET A 427 -11.72 -22.97 -9.69
N GLY A 428 -10.48 -23.39 -9.90
CA GLY A 428 -9.27 -22.64 -9.59
C GLY A 428 -8.70 -22.91 -8.19
N VAL A 429 -9.01 -24.07 -7.60
CA VAL A 429 -8.33 -24.55 -6.39
C VAL A 429 -6.95 -25.08 -6.75
N VAL A 430 -5.93 -24.64 -6.02
CA VAL A 430 -4.56 -25.13 -6.19
C VAL A 430 -4.41 -26.44 -5.40
N LEU A 431 -4.79 -27.56 -6.01
CA LEU A 431 -4.83 -28.87 -5.37
C LEU A 431 -3.49 -29.29 -4.76
N LYS A 432 -2.36 -28.96 -5.40
CA LYS A 432 -1.01 -29.20 -4.85
C LYS A 432 -0.83 -28.69 -3.41
N ARG A 433 -1.54 -27.62 -3.03
CA ARG A 433 -1.51 -27.04 -1.67
C ARG A 433 -2.69 -27.49 -0.83
N ALA A 434 -3.85 -27.72 -1.45
CA ALA A 434 -5.11 -27.92 -0.77
C ALA A 434 -5.35 -29.37 -0.32
N HIS A 435 -4.78 -30.37 -1.00
CA HIS A 435 -5.11 -31.79 -0.83
C HIS A 435 -4.85 -32.34 0.59
N TYR A 436 -3.96 -31.71 1.35
CA TYR A 436 -3.71 -32.07 2.76
C TYR A 436 -4.85 -31.63 3.69
N PHE A 437 -5.57 -30.58 3.33
CA PHE A 437 -6.43 -29.80 4.23
C PHE A 437 -7.92 -29.94 3.91
N LEU A 438 -8.31 -30.73 2.91
CA LEU A 438 -9.70 -30.82 2.50
C LEU A 438 -10.15 -32.28 2.16
N THR A 439 -11.46 -32.47 2.28
CA THR A 439 -12.14 -33.66 1.79
C THR A 439 -13.24 -33.31 0.80
N CYS A 440 -13.52 -34.25 -0.10
CA CYS A 440 -14.64 -34.22 -1.00
C CYS A 440 -15.49 -35.50 -0.73
N ASN A 441 -16.73 -35.33 -0.30
CA ASN A 441 -17.62 -36.42 0.05
C ASN A 441 -16.99 -37.39 1.08
N GLY A 442 -16.36 -36.85 2.10
CA GLY A 442 -15.67 -37.56 3.17
C GLY A 442 -14.36 -38.25 2.78
N LYS A 443 -13.86 -38.04 1.57
CA LYS A 443 -12.62 -38.65 1.09
C LYS A 443 -11.53 -37.63 0.86
N MET A 444 -10.32 -37.93 1.32
CA MET A 444 -9.11 -37.17 0.95
C MET A 444 -8.64 -37.58 -0.45
N MET A 445 -7.96 -36.65 -1.17
CA MET A 445 -7.37 -36.94 -2.49
C MET A 445 -6.29 -38.02 -2.40
N TYR A 446 -5.47 -37.97 -1.35
CA TYR A 446 -4.48 -39.00 -1.02
C TYR A 446 -4.58 -39.33 0.47
N LYS A 447 -4.31 -40.56 0.85
CA LYS A 447 -4.16 -40.95 2.25
C LYS A 447 -2.90 -40.29 2.80
N THR A 448 -3.05 -39.16 3.52
CA THR A 448 -1.95 -38.39 4.10
C THR A 448 -2.15 -38.25 5.60
N LEU A 449 -1.05 -38.28 6.34
CA LEU A 449 -1.04 -37.90 7.75
C LEU A 449 -1.16 -36.38 7.87
N LEU A 450 -2.11 -35.93 8.68
CA LEU A 450 -2.19 -34.52 9.09
C LEU A 450 -1.16 -34.29 10.24
N ASP A 451 0.10 -34.20 9.86
CA ASP A 451 1.21 -33.97 10.76
C ASP A 451 2.05 -32.80 10.24
N GLU A 452 2.44 -31.92 11.14
CA GLU A 452 3.18 -30.69 10.80
C GLU A 452 4.47 -31.00 10.05
N LYS A 453 5.28 -31.93 10.61
CA LYS A 453 6.58 -32.31 10.03
C LYS A 453 6.45 -32.96 8.66
N TYR A 454 5.38 -33.74 8.47
CA TYR A 454 5.11 -34.38 7.19
C TYR A 454 4.72 -33.36 6.10
N ILE A 455 3.92 -32.34 6.46
CA ILE A 455 3.43 -31.34 5.50
C ILE A 455 4.54 -30.31 5.17
N THR A 456 5.37 -29.94 6.14
CA THR A 456 6.41 -28.93 5.96
C THR A 456 7.66 -29.41 5.22
N ASN A 457 7.93 -30.71 5.24
CA ASN A 457 9.10 -31.33 4.57
C ASN A 457 8.86 -31.70 3.10
N ARG A 458 7.70 -31.39 2.54
CA ARG A 458 7.33 -31.61 1.13
C ARG A 458 6.93 -30.32 0.41
#